data_cd0fd89d5162b932fc05e782617f7575
#
_entry.id   cd0fd89d5162b932fc05e782617f7575
#
_cell.length_a   1.000
_cell.length_b   1.000
_cell.length_c   1.000
_cell.angle_alpha   90.00
_cell.angle_beta   90.00
_cell.angle_gamma   90.00
#
_symmetry.space_group_name_H-M   'P 1'
#
loop_
_entity.id
_entity.type
_entity.pdbx_description
1 polymer ?
#
loop_
_entity_poly.entity_id
_entity_poly.type
_entity_poly.pdbx_seq_one_letter_code
_entity_poly.pdbx_strand_id
1 'polypeptide(L)'
;MKRICFLTDSIFSFGGVQRVTAVIAKELSKEYDVTVVTFDKPSDKETSLYGLQEADIKYRFFSYPEVNTLKNKVCKAYSYAYRRLLPQTRLTSDLYNYSSFPSEKRDALAKELIQGHYDVIIGDHAPLAIRLAGIKNQLSNSKLIGWVHNSFEALYGKDSLYIGQELKRHYVYQLRKLDATVVLCQHDAESYRQYDRMMNPTVIYNPLTLVPGEQSKGTSKKFLAVGRFSHLHKGFDLLIDAFHLFAQKDKEWSLDIVGEGPEEALYRKKIANYGLEERVFLHPFTNNIQQYYSEAQVYVLSSRWEGFGLVLVEAMAHGLPVISSDLPTSKEILGDLGLFFENGNVEQLALRLEDATRIHWYESSEQAIKRANDFAVAAITKQWKELIES
;
A
#
# COMPACT_ATOMS: atom_id res chain seq x y z
N MET A 1 3.48 5.31 -30.25
CA MET A 1 3.68 4.78 -28.87
C MET A 1 2.74 5.55 -27.95
N LYS A 2 1.86 4.87 -27.18
CA LYS A 2 0.97 5.56 -26.23
C LYS A 2 1.78 6.29 -25.17
N ARG A 3 1.27 7.44 -24.74
CA ARG A 3 1.88 8.29 -23.71
C ARG A 3 1.14 8.10 -22.41
N ILE A 4 1.83 7.61 -21.39
CA ILE A 4 1.27 7.31 -20.09
C ILE A 4 1.82 8.28 -19.06
N CYS A 5 0.94 8.84 -18.24
CA CYS A 5 1.30 9.68 -17.12
C CYS A 5 0.95 9.01 -15.78
N PHE A 6 1.92 8.90 -14.88
CA PHE A 6 1.65 8.67 -13.46
C PHE A 6 1.62 10.01 -12.74
N LEU A 7 0.51 10.33 -12.10
CA LEU A 7 0.36 11.47 -11.21
C LEU A 7 0.49 10.98 -9.77
N THR A 8 1.59 11.31 -9.11
CA THR A 8 1.91 10.81 -7.76
C THR A 8 2.38 11.90 -6.82
N ASP A 9 2.15 11.75 -5.51
CA ASP A 9 2.63 12.70 -4.50
C ASP A 9 4.15 12.69 -4.40
N SER A 10 4.77 11.51 -4.47
CA SER A 10 6.22 11.33 -4.48
C SER A 10 6.59 10.03 -5.20
N ILE A 11 7.75 10.00 -5.84
CA ILE A 11 8.37 8.79 -6.38
C ILE A 11 9.82 8.61 -5.90
N PHE A 12 10.40 9.65 -5.35
CA PHE A 12 11.80 9.70 -4.90
C PHE A 12 11.96 9.52 -3.39
N SER A 13 10.98 8.92 -2.73
CA SER A 13 11.01 8.62 -1.30
C SER A 13 10.79 7.15 -1.00
N PHE A 14 11.20 6.69 0.19
CA PHE A 14 10.96 5.31 0.61
C PHE A 14 9.50 5.08 0.99
N GLY A 15 8.89 4.06 0.38
CA GLY A 15 7.51 3.67 0.69
C GLY A 15 7.00 2.56 -0.23
N GLY A 16 6.00 1.83 0.23
CA GLY A 16 5.41 0.73 -0.53
C GLY A 16 4.77 1.20 -1.83
N VAL A 17 4.05 2.31 -1.81
CA VAL A 17 3.39 2.89 -2.99
C VAL A 17 4.42 3.40 -3.98
N GLN A 18 5.39 4.19 -3.53
CA GLN A 18 6.47 4.72 -4.37
C GLN A 18 7.21 3.59 -5.08
N ARG A 19 7.52 2.52 -4.35
CA ARG A 19 8.21 1.34 -4.89
C ARG A 19 7.37 0.63 -5.95
N VAL A 20 6.09 0.42 -5.69
CA VAL A 20 5.18 -0.23 -6.64
C VAL A 20 4.99 0.61 -7.90
N THR A 21 4.75 1.92 -7.74
CA THR A 21 4.61 2.86 -8.85
C THR A 21 5.89 2.90 -9.70
N ALA A 22 7.07 2.97 -9.05
CA ALA A 22 8.34 2.96 -9.75
C ALA A 22 8.56 1.67 -10.57
N VAL A 23 8.26 0.50 -9.99
CA VAL A 23 8.41 -0.79 -10.67
C VAL A 23 7.46 -0.91 -11.87
N ILE A 24 6.19 -0.54 -11.72
CA ILE A 24 5.22 -0.59 -12.83
C ILE A 24 5.55 0.46 -13.89
N ALA A 25 5.94 1.68 -13.52
CA ALA A 25 6.36 2.71 -14.47
C ALA A 25 7.60 2.28 -15.27
N LYS A 26 8.59 1.67 -14.60
CA LYS A 26 9.79 1.10 -15.24
C LYS A 26 9.42 0.00 -16.24
N GLU A 27 8.56 -0.93 -15.87
CA GLU A 27 8.16 -2.01 -16.80
C GLU A 27 7.36 -1.47 -18.00
N LEU A 28 6.46 -0.52 -17.77
CA LEU A 28 5.69 0.09 -18.84
C LEU A 28 6.56 0.96 -19.77
N SER A 29 7.65 1.59 -19.26
CA SER A 29 8.54 2.41 -20.08
C SER A 29 9.29 1.62 -21.18
N LYS A 30 9.29 0.28 -21.10
CA LYS A 30 9.86 -0.56 -22.17
C LYS A 30 9.03 -0.54 -23.46
N GLU A 31 7.73 -0.22 -23.37
CA GLU A 31 6.80 -0.28 -24.51
C GLU A 31 5.98 1.01 -24.70
N TYR A 32 5.97 1.91 -23.73
CA TYR A 32 5.22 3.16 -23.73
C TYR A 32 6.11 4.38 -23.43
N ASP A 33 5.68 5.57 -23.87
CA ASP A 33 6.31 6.84 -23.47
C ASP A 33 5.78 7.23 -22.07
N VAL A 34 6.55 6.92 -21.03
CA VAL A 34 6.15 7.11 -19.63
C VAL A 34 6.66 8.42 -19.08
N THR A 35 5.77 9.19 -18.50
CA THR A 35 6.07 10.40 -17.72
C THR A 35 5.53 10.26 -16.30
N VAL A 36 6.31 10.66 -15.32
CA VAL A 36 5.85 10.81 -13.94
C VAL A 36 5.74 12.30 -13.62
N VAL A 37 4.52 12.74 -13.32
CA VAL A 37 4.23 14.07 -12.75
C VAL A 37 4.16 13.92 -11.25
N THR A 38 5.10 14.53 -10.55
CA THR A 38 5.26 14.37 -9.09
C THR A 38 5.23 15.72 -8.37
N PHE A 39 4.81 15.70 -7.09
CA PHE A 39 4.87 16.85 -6.20
C PHE A 39 6.19 16.93 -5.42
N ASP A 40 7.14 16.05 -5.67
CA ASP A 40 8.51 16.18 -5.20
C ASP A 40 9.13 17.49 -5.71
N LYS A 41 10.13 17.99 -5.01
CA LYS A 41 10.95 19.10 -5.52
C LYS A 41 12.03 18.56 -6.47
N PRO A 42 12.48 19.38 -7.45
CA PRO A 42 13.60 18.99 -8.31
C PRO A 42 14.87 18.59 -7.54
N SER A 43 15.09 19.18 -6.35
CA SER A 43 16.19 18.84 -5.44
C SER A 43 16.11 17.45 -4.84
N ASP A 44 14.92 16.88 -4.76
CA ASP A 44 14.65 15.58 -4.11
C ASP A 44 14.76 14.41 -5.10
N LYS A 45 15.14 14.70 -6.36
CA LYS A 45 15.27 13.70 -7.42
C LYS A 45 16.37 12.69 -7.09
N GLU A 46 15.94 11.48 -6.70
CA GLU A 46 16.81 10.36 -6.36
C GLU A 46 16.43 9.13 -7.21
N THR A 47 17.11 8.97 -8.34
CA THR A 47 16.79 7.90 -9.30
C THR A 47 17.50 6.57 -9.00
N SER A 48 18.39 6.50 -8.03
CA SER A 48 18.97 5.23 -7.58
C SER A 48 17.95 4.36 -6.87
N LEU A 49 16.91 4.99 -6.27
CA LEU A 49 15.81 4.26 -5.66
C LEU A 49 15.04 3.45 -6.70
N TYR A 50 14.76 2.21 -6.36
CA TYR A 50 13.92 1.28 -7.16
C TYR A 50 14.43 1.03 -8.60
N GLY A 51 15.70 1.37 -8.90
CA GLY A 51 16.29 1.21 -10.22
C GLY A 51 15.72 2.16 -11.27
N LEU A 52 15.22 3.32 -10.88
CA LEU A 52 14.66 4.33 -11.79
C LEU A 52 15.68 4.91 -12.77
N GLN A 53 16.98 4.91 -12.42
CA GLN A 53 18.06 5.33 -13.33
C GLN A 53 18.21 4.42 -14.56
N GLU A 54 17.69 3.21 -14.52
CA GLU A 54 17.76 2.22 -15.62
C GLU A 54 16.55 2.31 -16.57
N ALA A 55 15.60 3.21 -16.31
CA ALA A 55 14.35 3.32 -17.02
C ALA A 55 14.28 4.59 -17.87
N ASP A 56 13.69 4.50 -19.06
CA ASP A 56 13.38 5.67 -19.88
C ASP A 56 12.07 6.34 -19.42
N ILE A 57 12.16 7.04 -18.27
CA ILE A 57 11.05 7.74 -17.65
C ILE A 57 11.33 9.24 -17.63
N LYS A 58 10.37 10.02 -18.11
CA LYS A 58 10.40 11.48 -18.01
C LYS A 58 9.82 11.94 -16.68
N TYR A 59 10.43 12.90 -16.04
CA TYR A 59 9.96 13.45 -14.76
C TYR A 59 9.56 14.91 -14.94
N ARG A 60 8.38 15.26 -14.42
CA ARG A 60 7.86 16.62 -14.35
C ARG A 60 7.52 16.95 -12.90
N PHE A 61 8.10 18.01 -12.39
CA PHE A 61 7.89 18.48 -11.01
C PHE A 61 6.77 19.50 -11.03
N PHE A 62 5.72 19.24 -10.27
CA PHE A 62 4.54 20.08 -10.24
C PHE A 62 4.25 20.57 -8.83
N SER A 63 3.87 21.84 -8.70
CA SER A 63 3.38 22.42 -7.45
C SER A 63 2.13 23.24 -7.70
N TYR A 64 1.20 23.19 -6.77
CA TYR A 64 -0.01 24.01 -6.86
C TYR A 64 0.30 25.48 -6.64
N PRO A 65 -0.36 26.40 -7.38
CA PRO A 65 -0.30 27.82 -7.12
C PRO A 65 -0.96 28.14 -5.77
N GLU A 66 -0.58 29.30 -5.23
CA GLU A 66 -1.26 29.84 -4.06
C GLU A 66 -2.70 30.24 -4.42
N VAL A 67 -3.60 30.04 -3.44
CA VAL A 67 -5.01 30.43 -3.57
C VAL A 67 -5.23 31.69 -2.76
N ASN A 68 -6.00 32.64 -3.32
CA ASN A 68 -6.39 33.86 -2.62
C ASN A 68 -6.89 33.57 -1.20
N THR A 69 -6.39 34.32 -0.21
CA THR A 69 -6.61 34.05 1.20
C THR A 69 -8.10 34.07 1.58
N LEU A 70 -8.88 35.02 1.05
CA LEU A 70 -10.32 35.11 1.35
C LEU A 70 -11.08 33.91 0.77
N LYS A 71 -10.84 33.58 -0.51
CA LYS A 71 -11.41 32.40 -1.18
C LYS A 71 -11.06 31.12 -0.45
N ASN A 72 -9.79 30.96 -0.02
CA ASN A 72 -9.34 29.80 0.73
C ASN A 72 -10.07 29.66 2.07
N LYS A 73 -10.32 30.76 2.80
CA LYS A 73 -11.12 30.75 4.04
C LYS A 73 -12.55 30.27 3.79
N VAL A 74 -13.23 30.78 2.75
CA VAL A 74 -14.58 30.35 2.38
C VAL A 74 -14.61 28.87 2.00
N CYS A 75 -13.67 28.43 1.18
CA CYS A 75 -13.54 27.01 0.79
C CYS A 75 -13.31 26.10 2.01
N LYS A 76 -12.46 26.50 2.95
CA LYS A 76 -12.21 25.74 4.19
C LYS A 76 -13.48 25.69 5.07
N ALA A 77 -14.22 26.80 5.20
CA ALA A 77 -15.46 26.85 5.96
C ALA A 77 -16.52 25.90 5.38
N TYR A 78 -16.71 25.89 4.05
CA TYR A 78 -17.59 24.93 3.39
C TYR A 78 -17.13 23.49 3.58
N SER A 79 -15.83 23.23 3.42
CA SER A 79 -15.26 21.88 3.62
C SER A 79 -15.49 21.37 5.04
N TYR A 80 -15.39 22.25 6.03
CA TYR A 80 -15.70 21.91 7.42
C TYR A 80 -17.19 21.60 7.60
N ALA A 81 -18.08 22.45 7.07
CA ALA A 81 -19.53 22.25 7.13
C ALA A 81 -19.96 20.94 6.43
N TYR A 82 -19.40 20.65 5.27
CA TYR A 82 -19.70 19.41 4.54
C TYR A 82 -19.35 18.16 5.35
N ARG A 83 -18.20 18.15 6.00
CA ARG A 83 -17.77 17.00 6.80
C ARG A 83 -18.63 16.73 8.03
N ARG A 84 -19.25 17.77 8.61
CA ARG A 84 -19.88 17.67 9.94
C ARG A 84 -21.36 18.03 10.00
N LEU A 85 -21.85 18.86 9.10
CA LEU A 85 -23.16 19.49 9.23
C LEU A 85 -24.09 19.25 8.03
N LEU A 86 -23.53 19.12 6.82
CA LEU A 86 -24.33 19.06 5.61
C LEU A 86 -24.66 17.61 5.22
N PRO A 87 -25.87 17.35 4.66
CA PRO A 87 -26.15 16.05 4.10
C PRO A 87 -25.26 15.75 2.90
N GLN A 88 -24.72 14.55 2.84
CA GLN A 88 -23.83 14.11 1.76
C GLN A 88 -24.65 13.67 0.55
N THR A 89 -25.08 14.61 -0.26
CA THR A 89 -25.75 14.42 -1.55
C THR A 89 -24.75 14.56 -2.71
N ARG A 90 -25.18 14.27 -3.94
CA ARG A 90 -24.34 14.52 -5.13
C ARG A 90 -23.97 15.99 -5.25
N LEU A 91 -24.96 16.88 -5.08
CA LEU A 91 -24.73 18.33 -5.18
C LEU A 91 -23.75 18.84 -4.13
N THR A 92 -23.93 18.46 -2.86
CA THR A 92 -23.01 18.88 -1.80
C THR A 92 -21.63 18.26 -1.94
N SER A 93 -21.52 17.05 -2.49
CA SER A 93 -20.24 16.41 -2.83
C SER A 93 -19.51 17.14 -3.97
N ASP A 94 -20.24 17.55 -5.01
CA ASP A 94 -19.63 18.32 -6.10
C ASP A 94 -19.17 19.71 -5.62
N LEU A 95 -19.97 20.39 -4.79
CA LEU A 95 -19.54 21.64 -4.13
C LEU A 95 -18.33 21.41 -3.21
N TYR A 96 -18.29 20.30 -2.47
CA TYR A 96 -17.12 19.94 -1.68
C TYR A 96 -15.88 19.72 -2.54
N ASN A 97 -16.02 19.08 -3.69
CA ASN A 97 -14.93 18.93 -4.64
C ASN A 97 -14.37 20.29 -5.09
N TYR A 98 -15.27 21.27 -5.37
CA TYR A 98 -14.86 22.63 -5.71
C TYR A 98 -14.20 23.38 -4.55
N SER A 99 -14.65 23.15 -3.32
CA SER A 99 -14.07 23.81 -2.15
C SER A 99 -12.75 23.20 -1.69
N SER A 100 -12.62 21.88 -1.75
CA SER A 100 -11.39 21.17 -1.38
C SER A 100 -10.33 21.24 -2.47
N PHE A 101 -10.73 21.53 -3.71
CA PHE A 101 -9.84 21.68 -4.86
C PHE A 101 -10.23 22.93 -5.68
N PRO A 102 -9.82 24.14 -5.21
CA PRO A 102 -10.17 25.41 -5.85
C PRO A 102 -9.74 25.52 -7.31
N SER A 103 -10.44 26.40 -8.08
CA SER A 103 -10.22 26.55 -9.53
C SER A 103 -8.75 26.79 -9.88
N GLU A 104 -8.04 27.62 -9.13
CA GLU A 104 -6.62 27.93 -9.40
C GLU A 104 -5.76 26.64 -9.42
N LYS A 105 -6.02 25.75 -8.47
CA LYS A 105 -5.31 24.47 -8.39
C LYS A 105 -5.76 23.50 -9.49
N ARG A 106 -7.08 23.45 -9.75
CA ARG A 106 -7.63 22.59 -10.83
C ARG A 106 -7.10 22.98 -12.19
N ASP A 107 -7.18 24.28 -12.52
CA ASP A 107 -6.79 24.78 -13.83
C ASP A 107 -5.27 24.62 -14.04
N ALA A 108 -4.47 24.83 -12.98
CA ALA A 108 -3.04 24.56 -13.03
C ALA A 108 -2.72 23.08 -13.29
N LEU A 109 -3.36 22.15 -12.56
CA LEU A 109 -3.16 20.71 -12.78
C LEU A 109 -3.66 20.28 -14.16
N ALA A 110 -4.83 20.74 -14.58
CA ALA A 110 -5.37 20.44 -15.90
C ALA A 110 -4.43 20.94 -17.01
N LYS A 111 -3.92 22.17 -16.91
CA LYS A 111 -2.95 22.74 -17.86
C LYS A 111 -1.69 21.90 -17.96
N GLU A 112 -1.14 21.49 -16.81
CA GLU A 112 0.07 20.64 -16.75
C GLU A 112 -0.16 19.31 -17.49
N LEU A 113 -1.30 18.64 -17.22
CA LEU A 113 -1.62 17.35 -17.81
C LEU A 113 -1.99 17.47 -19.30
N ILE A 114 -2.69 18.52 -19.72
CA ILE A 114 -2.99 18.79 -21.13
C ILE A 114 -1.71 19.00 -21.96
N GLN A 115 -0.75 19.76 -21.43
CA GLN A 115 0.53 20.01 -22.10
C GLN A 115 1.33 18.72 -22.34
N GLY A 116 1.10 17.70 -21.51
CA GLY A 116 1.72 16.40 -21.66
C GLY A 116 1.16 15.58 -22.84
N HIS A 117 -0.04 15.84 -23.34
CA HIS A 117 -0.74 15.09 -24.39
C HIS A 117 -0.78 13.57 -24.09
N TYR A 118 -1.15 13.20 -22.88
CA TYR A 118 -1.17 11.81 -22.43
C TYR A 118 -2.41 11.09 -22.94
N ASP A 119 -2.24 9.85 -23.42
CA ASP A 119 -3.34 8.96 -23.78
C ASP A 119 -3.99 8.35 -22.53
N VAL A 120 -3.17 8.09 -21.50
CA VAL A 120 -3.62 7.53 -20.21
C VAL A 120 -2.98 8.30 -19.06
N ILE A 121 -3.79 8.63 -18.06
CA ILE A 121 -3.32 9.28 -16.82
C ILE A 121 -3.76 8.43 -15.63
N ILE A 122 -2.80 7.98 -14.84
CA ILE A 122 -3.00 7.15 -13.65
C ILE A 122 -2.76 8.03 -12.43
N GLY A 123 -3.78 8.24 -11.60
CA GLY A 123 -3.66 8.96 -10.33
C GLY A 123 -3.39 8.01 -9.19
N ASP A 124 -2.19 8.10 -8.63
CA ASP A 124 -1.76 7.35 -7.47
C ASP A 124 -2.49 7.83 -6.21
N HIS A 125 -2.98 6.91 -5.42
CA HIS A 125 -3.80 7.15 -4.23
C HIS A 125 -5.20 7.73 -4.50
N ALA A 126 -6.14 7.40 -3.63
CA ALA A 126 -7.50 7.90 -3.70
C ALA A 126 -7.59 9.45 -3.75
N PRO A 127 -6.80 10.23 -2.98
CA PRO A 127 -6.80 11.70 -3.08
C PRO A 127 -6.43 12.24 -4.46
N LEU A 128 -5.42 11.70 -5.14
CA LEU A 128 -5.05 12.15 -6.50
C LEU A 128 -6.05 11.65 -7.54
N ALA A 129 -6.56 10.44 -7.39
CA ALA A 129 -7.60 9.90 -8.25
C ALA A 129 -8.87 10.79 -8.26
N ILE A 130 -9.35 11.27 -7.11
CA ILE A 130 -10.50 12.19 -7.10
C ILE A 130 -10.18 13.58 -7.65
N ARG A 131 -8.92 14.02 -7.63
CA ARG A 131 -8.52 15.27 -8.31
C ARG A 131 -8.59 15.12 -9.82
N LEU A 132 -8.16 13.99 -10.38
CA LEU A 132 -8.36 13.66 -11.80
C LEU A 132 -9.85 13.65 -12.15
N ALA A 133 -10.69 13.02 -11.33
CA ALA A 133 -12.14 13.05 -11.53
C ALA A 133 -12.70 14.49 -11.55
N GLY A 134 -12.14 15.38 -10.73
CA GLY A 134 -12.54 16.78 -10.64
C GLY A 134 -12.19 17.62 -11.87
N ILE A 135 -11.28 17.17 -12.70
CA ILE A 135 -10.85 17.85 -13.97
C ILE A 135 -11.11 17.02 -15.21
N LYS A 136 -11.85 15.91 -15.12
CA LYS A 136 -12.10 14.98 -16.23
C LYS A 136 -12.60 15.66 -17.50
N ASN A 137 -13.52 16.61 -17.36
CA ASN A 137 -14.07 17.33 -18.52
C ASN A 137 -13.02 18.15 -19.30
N GLN A 138 -11.89 18.49 -18.67
CA GLN A 138 -10.77 19.20 -19.32
C GLN A 138 -9.77 18.24 -19.95
N LEU A 139 -9.85 16.94 -19.62
CA LEU A 139 -8.96 15.86 -20.06
C LEU A 139 -9.69 14.83 -20.94
N SER A 140 -10.63 15.29 -21.77
CA SER A 140 -11.55 14.43 -22.55
C SER A 140 -10.87 13.48 -23.55
N ASN A 141 -9.61 13.74 -23.89
CA ASN A 141 -8.81 12.92 -24.83
C ASN A 141 -7.93 11.88 -24.11
N SER A 142 -7.98 11.84 -22.76
CA SER A 142 -7.16 10.93 -21.97
C SER A 142 -8.05 9.94 -21.20
N LYS A 143 -7.66 8.68 -21.15
CA LYS A 143 -8.23 7.68 -20.24
C LYS A 143 -7.73 7.95 -18.82
N LEU A 144 -8.64 8.14 -17.87
CA LEU A 144 -8.31 8.48 -16.50
C LEU A 144 -8.50 7.26 -15.58
N ILE A 145 -7.43 6.81 -14.96
CA ILE A 145 -7.41 5.65 -14.05
C ILE A 145 -7.06 6.13 -12.63
N GLY A 146 -7.86 5.74 -11.64
CA GLY A 146 -7.52 5.92 -10.23
C GLY A 146 -6.91 4.64 -9.67
N TRP A 147 -5.72 4.70 -9.08
CA TRP A 147 -5.07 3.56 -8.43
C TRP A 147 -5.13 3.71 -6.93
N VAL A 148 -5.97 2.90 -6.29
CA VAL A 148 -6.22 2.97 -4.84
C VAL A 148 -5.34 1.96 -4.10
N HIS A 149 -4.40 2.45 -3.30
CA HIS A 149 -3.39 1.63 -2.64
C HIS A 149 -3.73 1.16 -1.22
N ASN A 150 -4.82 1.63 -0.66
CA ASN A 150 -5.28 1.24 0.68
C ASN A 150 -6.58 0.44 0.59
N SER A 151 -6.80 -0.45 1.55
CA SER A 151 -8.07 -1.18 1.63
C SER A 151 -9.25 -0.25 1.90
N PHE A 152 -10.44 -0.70 1.50
CA PHE A 152 -11.68 0.05 1.69
C PHE A 152 -11.93 0.39 3.18
N GLU A 153 -11.66 -0.56 4.07
CA GLU A 153 -11.80 -0.39 5.51
C GLU A 153 -10.77 0.59 6.07
N ALA A 154 -9.51 0.52 5.60
CA ALA A 154 -8.47 1.46 6.01
C ALA A 154 -8.80 2.89 5.60
N LEU A 155 -9.37 3.09 4.40
CA LEU A 155 -9.75 4.43 3.91
C LEU A 155 -10.99 4.98 4.60
N TYR A 156 -12.02 4.16 4.83
CA TYR A 156 -13.35 4.63 5.19
C TYR A 156 -13.92 3.99 6.46
N GLY A 157 -13.16 3.21 7.18
CA GLY A 157 -13.55 2.63 8.46
C GLY A 157 -13.78 3.70 9.54
N LYS A 158 -14.42 3.30 10.64
CA LYS A 158 -14.72 4.20 11.76
C LYS A 158 -13.46 4.84 12.37
N ASP A 159 -12.38 4.06 12.43
CA ASP A 159 -11.11 4.46 13.02
C ASP A 159 -10.05 4.76 11.93
N SER A 160 -10.49 5.11 10.73
CA SER A 160 -9.59 5.43 9.63
C SER A 160 -8.71 6.64 9.94
N LEU A 161 -7.41 6.48 9.75
CA LEU A 161 -6.42 7.56 9.84
C LEU A 161 -6.23 8.29 8.50
N TYR A 162 -6.91 7.88 7.43
CA TYR A 162 -6.72 8.42 6.08
C TYR A 162 -7.83 9.38 5.67
N ILE A 163 -9.02 8.87 5.36
CA ILE A 163 -10.12 9.67 4.81
C ILE A 163 -11.29 9.78 5.79
N GLY A 164 -11.67 8.67 6.42
CA GLY A 164 -12.75 8.60 7.38
C GLY A 164 -14.15 8.39 6.75
N GLN A 165 -15.09 8.00 7.60
CA GLN A 165 -16.47 7.71 7.19
C GLN A 165 -17.17 8.93 6.61
N GLU A 166 -16.87 10.12 7.12
CA GLU A 166 -17.50 11.38 6.73
C GLU A 166 -17.22 11.79 5.28
N LEU A 167 -16.16 11.25 4.65
CA LEU A 167 -15.85 11.52 3.25
C LEU A 167 -16.07 10.31 2.34
N LYS A 168 -16.42 9.15 2.87
CA LYS A 168 -16.61 7.91 2.12
C LYS A 168 -17.51 8.11 0.89
N ARG A 169 -18.69 8.70 1.08
CA ARG A 169 -19.65 8.93 -0.02
C ARG A 169 -19.07 9.84 -1.10
N HIS A 170 -18.36 10.89 -0.69
CA HIS A 170 -17.73 11.82 -1.62
C HIS A 170 -16.66 11.10 -2.46
N TYR A 171 -15.76 10.38 -1.83
CA TYR A 171 -14.67 9.69 -2.53
C TYR A 171 -15.19 8.63 -3.51
N VAL A 172 -16.09 7.76 -3.07
CA VAL A 172 -16.68 6.73 -3.94
C VAL A 172 -17.43 7.38 -5.12
N TYR A 173 -18.21 8.45 -4.88
CA TYR A 173 -18.89 9.16 -5.96
C TYR A 173 -17.92 9.81 -6.95
N GLN A 174 -16.80 10.37 -6.50
CA GLN A 174 -15.79 10.95 -7.41
C GLN A 174 -15.02 9.87 -8.18
N LEU A 175 -14.57 8.80 -7.51
CA LEU A 175 -13.88 7.68 -8.15
C LEU A 175 -14.71 7.08 -9.28
N ARG A 176 -16.03 6.96 -9.11
CA ARG A 176 -16.94 6.45 -10.14
C ARG A 176 -16.94 7.28 -11.43
N LYS A 177 -16.51 8.53 -11.41
CA LYS A 177 -16.43 9.39 -12.62
C LYS A 177 -15.22 9.04 -13.49
N LEU A 178 -14.23 8.33 -12.99
CA LEU A 178 -13.06 7.90 -13.73
C LEU A 178 -13.43 6.82 -14.76
N ASP A 179 -12.57 6.59 -15.73
CA ASP A 179 -12.77 5.55 -16.75
C ASP A 179 -12.48 4.16 -16.17
N ALA A 180 -11.56 4.08 -15.21
CA ALA A 180 -11.33 2.90 -14.39
C ALA A 180 -10.86 3.27 -12.98
N THR A 181 -11.14 2.39 -12.01
CA THR A 181 -10.59 2.44 -10.65
C THR A 181 -9.94 1.11 -10.36
N VAL A 182 -8.64 1.13 -10.07
CA VAL A 182 -7.87 -0.06 -9.70
C VAL A 182 -7.79 -0.17 -8.17
N VAL A 183 -8.11 -1.35 -7.67
CA VAL A 183 -7.98 -1.74 -6.26
C VAL A 183 -7.08 -2.97 -6.15
N LEU A 184 -6.60 -3.28 -4.95
CA LEU A 184 -5.53 -4.24 -4.74
C LEU A 184 -5.99 -5.65 -4.39
N CYS A 185 -7.30 -5.89 -4.17
CA CYS A 185 -7.86 -7.20 -3.88
C CYS A 185 -9.34 -7.30 -4.24
N GLN A 186 -9.86 -8.52 -4.37
CA GLN A 186 -11.27 -8.79 -4.68
C GLN A 186 -12.19 -8.30 -3.57
N HIS A 187 -11.78 -8.49 -2.31
CA HIS A 187 -12.54 -8.01 -1.16
C HIS A 187 -12.81 -6.50 -1.24
N ASP A 188 -11.80 -5.69 -1.60
CA ASP A 188 -12.00 -4.25 -1.78
C ASP A 188 -12.95 -3.94 -2.94
N ALA A 189 -12.80 -4.63 -4.06
CA ALA A 189 -13.71 -4.46 -5.20
C ALA A 189 -15.15 -4.77 -4.83
N GLU A 190 -15.38 -5.82 -4.05
CA GLU A 190 -16.70 -6.18 -3.52
C GLU A 190 -17.23 -5.13 -2.55
N SER A 191 -16.39 -4.63 -1.64
CA SER A 191 -16.74 -3.57 -0.69
C SER A 191 -17.19 -2.29 -1.41
N TYR A 192 -16.50 -1.90 -2.48
CA TYR A 192 -16.91 -0.77 -3.33
C TYR A 192 -18.25 -1.04 -4.02
N ARG A 193 -18.47 -2.23 -4.62
CA ARG A 193 -19.73 -2.62 -5.29
C ARG A 193 -20.90 -2.71 -4.32
N GLN A 194 -20.69 -3.22 -3.11
CA GLN A 194 -21.70 -3.28 -2.06
C GLN A 194 -22.11 -1.87 -1.59
N TYR A 195 -21.14 -0.96 -1.51
CA TYR A 195 -21.41 0.42 -1.10
C TYR A 195 -22.10 1.25 -2.19
N ASP A 196 -21.67 1.15 -3.44
CA ASP A 196 -22.30 1.77 -4.61
C ASP A 196 -22.33 0.78 -5.78
N ARG A 197 -23.50 0.28 -6.11
CA ARG A 197 -23.70 -0.71 -7.19
C ARG A 197 -23.25 -0.25 -8.58
N MET A 198 -23.02 1.04 -8.75
CA MET A 198 -22.48 1.59 -10.00
C MET A 198 -20.94 1.59 -10.04
N MET A 199 -20.27 1.27 -8.94
CA MET A 199 -18.83 1.06 -8.92
C MET A 199 -18.49 -0.30 -9.51
N ASN A 200 -17.49 -0.33 -10.38
CA ASN A 200 -16.93 -1.57 -10.93
C ASN A 200 -15.40 -1.48 -10.94
N PRO A 201 -14.75 -1.57 -9.77
CA PRO A 201 -13.30 -1.54 -9.72
C PRO A 201 -12.67 -2.74 -10.43
N THR A 202 -11.54 -2.50 -11.06
CA THR A 202 -10.66 -3.53 -11.61
C THR A 202 -9.68 -3.96 -10.52
N VAL A 203 -9.51 -5.25 -10.31
CA VAL A 203 -8.51 -5.75 -9.37
C VAL A 203 -7.20 -5.97 -10.11
N ILE A 204 -6.16 -5.28 -9.68
CA ILE A 204 -4.77 -5.52 -10.09
C ILE A 204 -3.93 -5.55 -8.82
N TYR A 205 -3.35 -6.70 -8.51
CA TYR A 205 -2.48 -6.87 -7.36
C TYR A 205 -1.22 -6.03 -7.49
N ASN A 206 -0.59 -5.72 -6.36
CA ASN A 206 0.75 -5.18 -6.39
C ASN A 206 1.75 -6.27 -6.78
N PRO A 207 2.76 -5.96 -7.59
CA PRO A 207 3.80 -6.91 -7.95
C PRO A 207 4.77 -7.19 -6.80
N LEU A 208 5.47 -8.30 -6.87
CA LEU A 208 6.68 -8.55 -6.09
C LEU A 208 7.75 -7.54 -6.53
N THR A 209 7.98 -6.52 -5.71
CA THR A 209 8.88 -5.42 -6.03
C THR A 209 10.32 -5.63 -5.55
N LEU A 210 10.53 -6.62 -4.70
CA LEU A 210 11.84 -7.03 -4.21
C LEU A 210 12.39 -8.14 -5.11
N VAL A 211 13.61 -7.98 -5.61
CA VAL A 211 14.31 -9.10 -6.27
C VAL A 211 14.70 -10.08 -5.17
N PRO A 212 14.18 -11.32 -5.17
CA PRO A 212 14.54 -12.29 -4.14
C PRO A 212 16.03 -12.57 -4.16
N GLY A 213 16.66 -12.55 -2.97
CA GLY A 213 18.01 -13.02 -2.77
C GLY A 213 18.07 -14.53 -2.58
N GLU A 214 18.97 -14.99 -1.69
CA GLU A 214 19.00 -16.40 -1.28
C GLU A 214 17.67 -16.78 -0.59
N GLN A 215 17.20 -17.98 -0.84
CA GLN A 215 16.04 -18.53 -0.15
C GLN A 215 16.43 -18.96 1.27
N SER A 216 15.47 -18.91 2.18
CA SER A 216 15.65 -19.47 3.51
C SER A 216 15.97 -20.96 3.46
N LYS A 217 16.77 -21.42 4.43
CA LYS A 217 17.12 -22.82 4.60
C LYS A 217 16.21 -23.56 5.58
N GLY A 218 15.32 -22.85 6.26
CA GLY A 218 14.34 -23.44 7.19
C GLY A 218 14.92 -24.06 8.47
N THR A 219 16.10 -23.64 8.89
CA THR A 219 16.81 -24.28 10.03
C THR A 219 17.18 -23.31 11.14
N SER A 220 16.82 -22.05 11.03
CA SER A 220 17.34 -20.98 11.91
C SER A 220 16.59 -20.82 13.22
N LYS A 221 15.38 -21.40 13.35
CA LYS A 221 14.47 -21.18 14.50
C LYS A 221 14.21 -19.70 14.77
N LYS A 222 14.01 -18.91 13.68
CA LYS A 222 13.76 -17.47 13.73
C LYS A 222 12.41 -17.12 13.12
N PHE A 223 11.62 -16.37 13.85
CA PHE A 223 10.51 -15.60 13.31
C PHE A 223 11.01 -14.25 12.83
N LEU A 224 10.43 -13.75 11.74
CA LEU A 224 10.72 -12.44 11.18
C LEU A 224 9.44 -11.63 11.04
N ALA A 225 9.47 -10.37 11.46
CA ALA A 225 8.46 -9.38 11.15
C ALA A 225 9.12 -8.11 10.60
N VAL A 226 8.54 -7.49 9.58
CA VAL A 226 9.11 -6.33 8.90
C VAL A 226 8.07 -5.23 8.75
N GLY A 227 8.43 -4.00 9.12
CA GLY A 227 7.54 -2.88 8.91
C GLY A 227 7.87 -1.65 9.75
N ARG A 228 7.18 -0.56 9.46
CA ARG A 228 7.32 0.68 10.23
C ARG A 228 6.83 0.48 11.67
N PHE A 229 7.53 0.99 12.64
CA PHE A 229 7.14 0.95 14.05
C PHE A 229 6.03 1.97 14.32
N SER A 230 4.83 1.58 13.93
CA SER A 230 3.60 2.35 14.07
C SER A 230 2.57 1.47 14.80
N HIS A 231 2.32 1.76 16.05
CA HIS A 231 1.59 0.88 16.99
C HIS A 231 0.18 0.52 16.54
N LEU A 232 -0.50 1.41 15.91
CA LEU A 232 -1.87 1.13 15.44
C LEU A 232 -1.90 0.30 14.16
N HIS A 233 -0.80 0.21 13.43
CA HIS A 233 -0.77 -0.43 12.13
C HIS A 233 -0.18 -1.84 12.20
N LYS A 234 1.11 -1.96 12.47
CA LYS A 234 1.83 -3.23 12.28
C LYS A 234 1.66 -4.24 13.42
N GLY A 235 1.08 -3.84 14.54
CA GLY A 235 0.74 -4.75 15.63
C GLY A 235 1.95 -5.44 16.29
N PHE A 236 3.15 -4.84 16.24
CA PHE A 236 4.33 -5.43 16.87
C PHE A 236 4.22 -5.49 18.39
N ASP A 237 3.41 -4.63 18.98
CA ASP A 237 3.02 -4.72 20.40
C ASP A 237 2.29 -6.02 20.70
N LEU A 238 1.37 -6.46 19.84
CA LEU A 238 0.66 -7.75 19.95
C LEU A 238 1.61 -8.92 19.70
N LEU A 239 2.52 -8.79 18.72
CA LEU A 239 3.49 -9.83 18.42
C LEU A 239 4.44 -10.09 19.58
N ILE A 240 4.92 -9.04 20.25
CA ILE A 240 5.79 -9.18 21.43
C ILE A 240 5.02 -9.85 22.58
N ASP A 241 3.73 -9.51 22.80
CA ASP A 241 2.91 -10.18 23.79
C ASP A 241 2.71 -11.66 23.46
N ALA A 242 2.40 -11.98 22.24
CA ALA A 242 2.23 -13.37 21.78
C ALA A 242 3.54 -14.17 21.88
N PHE A 243 4.67 -13.55 21.52
CA PHE A 243 5.97 -14.18 21.65
C PHE A 243 6.34 -14.41 23.12
N HIS A 244 5.94 -13.52 24.04
CA HIS A 244 6.12 -13.75 25.49
C HIS A 244 5.40 -15.03 25.94
N LEU A 245 4.14 -15.25 25.54
CA LEU A 245 3.40 -16.47 25.85
C LEU A 245 4.06 -17.72 25.24
N PHE A 246 4.48 -17.63 23.98
CA PHE A 246 5.18 -18.69 23.27
C PHE A 246 6.51 -19.04 23.95
N ALA A 247 7.30 -18.05 24.34
CA ALA A 247 8.63 -18.22 24.94
C ALA A 247 8.60 -18.87 26.34
N GLN A 248 7.44 -18.97 27.00
CA GLN A 248 7.28 -19.74 28.22
C GLN A 248 7.42 -21.26 27.98
N LYS A 249 6.99 -21.72 26.80
CA LYS A 249 6.96 -23.13 26.41
C LYS A 249 8.16 -23.51 25.53
N ASP A 250 8.59 -22.65 24.65
CA ASP A 250 9.74 -22.86 23.77
C ASP A 250 10.92 -21.99 24.22
N LYS A 251 12.15 -22.55 24.21
CA LYS A 251 13.37 -21.85 24.63
C LYS A 251 14.38 -21.62 23.51
N GLU A 252 14.08 -22.08 22.30
CA GLU A 252 15.04 -22.10 21.21
C GLU A 252 14.79 -21.04 20.14
N TRP A 253 13.51 -20.73 19.87
CA TRP A 253 13.14 -19.78 18.84
C TRP A 253 13.36 -18.32 19.26
N SER A 254 13.75 -17.50 18.31
CA SER A 254 13.92 -16.05 18.45
C SER A 254 12.98 -15.28 17.52
N LEU A 255 12.84 -13.98 17.75
CA LEU A 255 12.03 -13.08 16.94
C LEU A 255 12.86 -11.87 16.51
N ASP A 256 13.04 -11.69 15.21
CA ASP A 256 13.63 -10.49 14.61
C ASP A 256 12.51 -9.56 14.13
N ILE A 257 12.51 -8.30 14.55
CA ILE A 257 11.60 -7.25 14.09
C ILE A 257 12.44 -6.17 13.41
N VAL A 258 12.27 -6.00 12.09
CA VAL A 258 13.06 -5.07 11.29
C VAL A 258 12.23 -3.85 10.93
N GLY A 259 12.71 -2.66 11.28
CA GLY A 259 12.04 -1.41 10.97
C GLY A 259 12.45 -0.26 11.87
N GLU A 260 11.77 0.85 11.71
CA GLU A 260 11.97 2.05 12.51
C GLU A 260 10.65 2.80 12.71
N GLY A 261 10.59 3.67 13.71
CA GLY A 261 9.45 4.53 13.97
C GLY A 261 9.31 4.96 15.41
N PRO A 262 8.27 5.77 15.71
CA PRO A 262 8.12 6.41 17.02
C PRO A 262 7.88 5.44 18.18
N GLU A 263 7.43 4.21 17.93
CA GLU A 263 7.11 3.22 18.98
C GLU A 263 8.29 2.34 19.38
N GLU A 264 9.49 2.54 18.85
CA GLU A 264 10.66 1.71 19.20
C GLU A 264 10.91 1.66 20.72
N ALA A 265 10.82 2.80 21.40
CA ALA A 265 10.99 2.86 22.84
C ALA A 265 9.93 2.04 23.60
N LEU A 266 8.69 2.01 23.10
CA LEU A 266 7.61 1.20 23.66
C LEU A 266 7.93 -0.29 23.51
N TYR A 267 8.40 -0.71 22.34
CA TYR A 267 8.74 -2.12 22.07
C TYR A 267 9.94 -2.57 22.92
N ARG A 268 11.01 -1.76 23.01
CA ARG A 268 12.16 -2.05 23.90
C ARG A 268 11.75 -2.19 25.36
N LYS A 269 10.90 -1.29 25.85
CA LYS A 269 10.36 -1.37 27.23
C LYS A 269 9.56 -2.66 27.44
N LYS A 270 8.74 -3.05 26.46
CA LYS A 270 7.92 -4.26 26.54
C LYS A 270 8.80 -5.53 26.55
N ILE A 271 9.82 -5.60 25.70
CA ILE A 271 10.80 -6.68 25.65
C ILE A 271 11.50 -6.81 27.00
N ALA A 272 12.00 -5.72 27.57
CA ALA A 272 12.67 -5.72 28.88
C ALA A 272 11.73 -6.15 30.02
N ASN A 273 10.50 -5.67 30.04
CA ASN A 273 9.50 -6.06 31.04
C ASN A 273 9.20 -7.57 31.04
N TYR A 274 9.34 -8.22 29.88
CA TYR A 274 9.13 -9.66 29.72
C TYR A 274 10.42 -10.49 29.86
N GLY A 275 11.59 -9.86 30.03
CA GLY A 275 12.87 -10.54 30.08
C GLY A 275 13.22 -11.26 28.78
N LEU A 276 12.93 -10.62 27.63
CA LEU A 276 13.06 -11.21 26.30
C LEU A 276 14.24 -10.62 25.49
N GLU A 277 15.16 -9.89 26.12
CA GLU A 277 16.26 -9.17 25.44
C GLU A 277 17.20 -10.10 24.67
N GLU A 278 17.31 -11.35 25.09
CA GLU A 278 18.13 -12.41 24.44
C GLU A 278 17.34 -13.18 23.33
N ARG A 279 16.07 -12.85 23.13
CA ARG A 279 15.15 -13.62 22.28
C ARG A 279 14.39 -12.76 21.24
N VAL A 280 14.19 -11.48 21.51
CA VAL A 280 13.49 -10.53 20.62
C VAL A 280 14.44 -9.40 20.28
N PHE A 281 14.76 -9.27 18.99
CA PHE A 281 15.72 -8.30 18.49
C PHE A 281 15.04 -7.27 17.61
N LEU A 282 15.22 -5.99 17.94
CA LEU A 282 14.78 -4.87 17.10
C LEU A 282 15.95 -4.42 16.25
N HIS A 283 15.78 -4.51 14.93
CA HIS A 283 16.75 -4.08 13.94
C HIS A 283 16.29 -2.80 13.25
N PRO A 284 17.21 -1.86 12.93
CA PRO A 284 16.86 -0.65 12.20
C PRO A 284 16.40 -0.96 10.78
N PHE A 285 15.77 0.04 10.14
CA PHE A 285 15.50 -0.03 8.71
C PHE A 285 16.77 -0.33 7.90
N THR A 286 16.63 -1.18 6.90
CA THR A 286 17.75 -1.57 6.02
C THR A 286 17.30 -1.69 4.56
N ASN A 287 18.18 -1.34 3.64
CA ASN A 287 18.00 -1.59 2.21
C ASN A 287 18.32 -3.04 1.81
N ASN A 288 18.99 -3.80 2.70
CA ASN A 288 19.33 -5.22 2.50
C ASN A 288 18.38 -6.13 3.28
N ILE A 289 17.09 -5.95 3.10
CA ILE A 289 16.07 -6.73 3.81
C ILE A 289 16.06 -8.21 3.39
N GLN A 290 16.57 -8.53 2.19
CA GLN A 290 16.68 -9.89 1.68
C GLN A 290 17.48 -10.80 2.61
N GLN A 291 18.50 -10.27 3.27
CA GLN A 291 19.28 -11.03 4.24
C GLN A 291 18.43 -11.53 5.40
N TYR A 292 17.55 -10.69 5.94
CA TYR A 292 16.65 -11.10 7.02
C TYR A 292 15.64 -12.16 6.58
N TYR A 293 15.09 -12.03 5.35
CA TYR A 293 14.22 -13.06 4.82
C TYR A 293 14.96 -14.40 4.63
N SER A 294 16.21 -14.39 4.13
CA SER A 294 16.97 -15.62 3.93
C SER A 294 17.42 -16.29 5.25
N GLU A 295 17.63 -15.51 6.29
CA GLU A 295 18.02 -15.99 7.62
C GLU A 295 16.83 -16.42 8.49
N ALA A 296 15.61 -16.03 8.17
CA ALA A 296 14.42 -16.41 8.90
C ALA A 296 13.92 -17.82 8.54
N GLN A 297 13.06 -18.39 9.37
CA GLN A 297 12.37 -19.65 9.10
C GLN A 297 10.87 -19.47 8.87
N VAL A 298 10.26 -18.50 9.53
CA VAL A 298 8.83 -18.19 9.43
C VAL A 298 8.65 -16.67 9.45
N TYR A 299 7.77 -16.17 8.58
CA TYR A 299 7.40 -14.76 8.59
C TYR A 299 6.10 -14.53 9.39
N VAL A 300 6.01 -13.42 10.13
CA VAL A 300 4.82 -13.07 10.92
C VAL A 300 4.32 -11.69 10.54
N LEU A 301 3.05 -11.61 10.09
CA LEU A 301 2.32 -10.38 9.89
C LEU A 301 1.28 -10.19 10.99
N SER A 302 1.54 -9.32 11.94
CA SER A 302 0.63 -8.99 13.05
C SER A 302 -0.19 -7.72 12.80
N SER A 303 -0.22 -7.21 11.58
CA SER A 303 -0.85 -5.94 11.22
C SER A 303 -2.35 -5.92 11.54
N ARG A 304 -2.82 -4.79 12.08
CA ARG A 304 -4.24 -4.54 12.30
C ARG A 304 -5.01 -4.23 11.03
N TRP A 305 -4.35 -3.69 10.02
CA TRP A 305 -4.87 -3.49 8.66
C TRP A 305 -3.72 -3.46 7.65
N GLU A 306 -4.00 -3.77 6.40
CA GLU A 306 -3.09 -3.67 5.26
C GLU A 306 -3.82 -3.17 4.03
N GLY A 307 -3.11 -2.42 3.18
CA GLY A 307 -3.58 -2.11 1.84
C GLY A 307 -3.42 -3.30 0.90
N PHE A 308 -2.23 -3.90 0.92
CA PHE A 308 -1.90 -5.12 0.18
C PHE A 308 -1.06 -6.09 1.02
N GLY A 309 0.01 -5.60 1.67
CA GLY A 309 0.93 -6.46 2.39
C GLY A 309 2.06 -6.99 1.49
N LEU A 310 2.81 -6.10 0.85
CA LEU A 310 3.97 -6.45 0.01
C LEU A 310 4.93 -7.43 0.70
N VAL A 311 5.11 -7.26 2.01
CA VAL A 311 5.95 -8.12 2.84
C VAL A 311 5.50 -9.59 2.87
N LEU A 312 4.20 -9.89 2.63
CA LEU A 312 3.71 -11.27 2.50
C LEU A 312 4.27 -11.91 1.23
N VAL A 313 4.21 -11.18 0.12
CA VAL A 313 4.72 -11.68 -1.17
C VAL A 313 6.24 -11.79 -1.13
N GLU A 314 6.92 -10.84 -0.48
CA GLU A 314 8.36 -10.88 -0.27
C GLU A 314 8.79 -12.08 0.57
N ALA A 315 8.10 -12.36 1.67
CA ALA A 315 8.34 -13.54 2.51
C ALA A 315 8.15 -14.84 1.73
N MET A 316 7.02 -14.98 1.02
CA MET A 316 6.74 -16.15 0.18
C MET A 316 7.80 -16.35 -0.90
N ALA A 317 8.31 -15.29 -1.53
CA ALA A 317 9.34 -15.36 -2.56
C ALA A 317 10.69 -15.86 -2.02
N HIS A 318 10.94 -15.69 -0.71
CA HIS A 318 12.10 -16.27 -0.02
C HIS A 318 11.82 -17.65 0.59
N GLY A 319 10.66 -18.23 0.30
CA GLY A 319 10.27 -19.57 0.77
C GLY A 319 9.84 -19.60 2.24
N LEU A 320 9.41 -18.49 2.82
CA LEU A 320 8.97 -18.47 4.20
C LEU A 320 7.49 -18.83 4.31
N PRO A 321 7.13 -19.83 5.10
CA PRO A 321 5.77 -19.99 5.60
C PRO A 321 5.35 -18.74 6.39
N VAL A 322 4.06 -18.40 6.33
CA VAL A 322 3.56 -17.13 6.86
C VAL A 322 2.49 -17.35 7.92
N ILE A 323 2.69 -16.73 9.07
CA ILE A 323 1.64 -16.47 10.06
C ILE A 323 1.07 -15.08 9.78
N SER A 324 -0.24 -14.92 9.71
CA SER A 324 -0.87 -13.63 9.44
C SER A 324 -2.13 -13.40 10.25
N SER A 325 -2.36 -12.15 10.67
CA SER A 325 -3.70 -11.71 11.04
C SER A 325 -4.68 -11.99 9.90
N ASP A 326 -5.92 -12.36 10.24
CA ASP A 326 -6.96 -12.85 9.30
C ASP A 326 -7.60 -11.74 8.47
N LEU A 327 -6.79 -10.77 8.05
CA LEU A 327 -7.22 -9.68 7.17
C LEU A 327 -7.71 -10.26 5.82
N PRO A 328 -8.80 -9.72 5.24
CA PRO A 328 -9.29 -10.17 3.94
C PRO A 328 -8.21 -10.18 2.87
N THR A 329 -7.39 -9.13 2.80
CA THR A 329 -6.27 -9.02 1.86
C THR A 329 -5.21 -10.11 2.10
N SER A 330 -4.86 -10.38 3.38
CA SER A 330 -3.91 -11.44 3.70
C SER A 330 -4.42 -12.82 3.30
N LYS A 331 -5.72 -13.10 3.54
CA LYS A 331 -6.35 -14.36 3.11
C LYS A 331 -6.34 -14.53 1.60
N GLU A 332 -6.58 -13.45 0.86
CA GLU A 332 -6.55 -13.48 -0.60
C GLU A 332 -5.14 -13.69 -1.16
N ILE A 333 -4.12 -13.05 -0.57
CA ILE A 333 -2.72 -13.20 -1.00
C ILE A 333 -2.18 -14.59 -0.65
N LEU A 334 -2.40 -15.06 0.56
CA LEU A 334 -1.82 -16.32 1.04
C LEU A 334 -2.66 -17.55 0.63
N GLY A 335 -3.97 -17.40 0.43
CA GLY A 335 -4.88 -18.53 0.22
C GLY A 335 -4.80 -19.50 1.41
N ASP A 336 -4.75 -20.78 1.12
CA ASP A 336 -4.68 -21.85 2.12
C ASP A 336 -3.27 -22.02 2.74
N LEU A 337 -2.28 -21.24 2.29
CA LEU A 337 -0.90 -21.33 2.79
C LEU A 337 -0.68 -20.56 4.10
N GLY A 338 -1.61 -19.68 4.47
CA GLY A 338 -1.48 -18.84 5.66
C GLY A 338 -1.87 -19.56 6.96
N LEU A 339 -1.06 -19.43 8.00
CA LEU A 339 -1.45 -19.75 9.37
C LEU A 339 -2.15 -18.53 9.97
N PHE A 340 -3.48 -18.48 9.88
CA PHE A 340 -4.24 -17.32 10.28
C PHE A 340 -4.60 -17.32 11.77
N PHE A 341 -4.60 -16.11 12.36
CA PHE A 341 -5.14 -15.84 13.69
C PHE A 341 -6.10 -14.65 13.62
N GLU A 342 -7.05 -14.59 14.52
CA GLU A 342 -8.00 -13.49 14.62
C GLU A 342 -7.28 -12.17 14.91
N ASN A 343 -7.56 -11.14 14.13
CA ASN A 343 -6.88 -9.84 14.22
C ASN A 343 -7.00 -9.24 15.62
N GLY A 344 -5.85 -8.99 16.25
CA GLY A 344 -5.76 -8.48 17.63
C GLY A 344 -5.76 -9.54 18.72
N ASN A 345 -5.92 -10.83 18.40
CA ASN A 345 -5.95 -11.93 19.38
C ASN A 345 -4.55 -12.47 19.66
N VAL A 346 -4.00 -12.06 20.78
CA VAL A 346 -2.64 -12.40 21.24
C VAL A 346 -2.48 -13.91 21.50
N GLU A 347 -3.48 -14.52 22.11
CA GLU A 347 -3.46 -15.94 22.48
C GLU A 347 -3.47 -16.82 21.23
N GLN A 348 -4.30 -16.49 20.24
CA GLN A 348 -4.31 -17.20 18.97
C GLN A 348 -2.99 -17.02 18.22
N LEU A 349 -2.41 -15.80 18.22
CA LEU A 349 -1.10 -15.58 17.60
C LEU A 349 -0.03 -16.45 18.27
N ALA A 350 -0.01 -16.54 19.60
CA ALA A 350 0.92 -17.41 20.33
C ALA A 350 0.76 -18.89 19.93
N LEU A 351 -0.48 -19.37 19.77
CA LEU A 351 -0.75 -20.73 19.26
C LEU A 351 -0.23 -20.92 17.83
N ARG A 352 -0.38 -19.92 16.94
CA ARG A 352 0.16 -20.01 15.57
C ARG A 352 1.69 -20.01 15.56
N LEU A 353 2.36 -19.33 16.49
CA LEU A 353 3.81 -19.45 16.65
C LEU A 353 4.20 -20.90 17.03
N GLU A 354 3.47 -21.54 17.94
CA GLU A 354 3.68 -22.94 18.29
C GLU A 354 3.42 -23.88 17.09
N ASP A 355 2.31 -23.70 16.37
CA ASP A 355 1.98 -24.50 15.20
C ASP A 355 3.07 -24.42 14.13
N ALA A 356 3.60 -23.21 13.88
CA ALA A 356 4.63 -22.97 12.88
C ALA A 356 5.97 -23.68 13.17
N THR A 357 6.26 -24.01 14.44
CA THR A 357 7.47 -24.81 14.77
C THR A 357 7.40 -26.25 14.33
N ARG A 358 6.19 -26.76 13.97
CA ARG A 358 5.91 -28.18 13.65
C ARG A 358 5.55 -28.40 12.19
N ILE A 359 5.54 -27.37 11.35
CA ILE A 359 5.19 -27.49 9.93
C ILE A 359 6.26 -28.28 9.16
N HIS A 360 5.84 -28.94 8.09
CA HIS A 360 6.77 -29.50 7.10
C HIS A 360 7.35 -28.38 6.25
N TRP A 361 8.45 -27.80 6.72
CA TRP A 361 8.99 -26.56 6.17
C TRP A 361 9.26 -26.62 4.66
N TYR A 362 9.85 -27.69 4.16
CA TYR A 362 10.19 -27.85 2.73
C TYR A 362 8.96 -27.73 1.82
N GLU A 363 7.91 -28.46 2.15
CA GLU A 363 6.67 -28.45 1.37
C GLU A 363 6.01 -27.08 1.42
N SER A 364 5.93 -26.47 2.60
CA SER A 364 5.36 -25.14 2.77
C SER A 364 6.18 -24.07 2.04
N SER A 365 7.50 -24.21 1.98
CA SER A 365 8.41 -23.32 1.27
C SER A 365 8.20 -23.37 -0.24
N GLU A 366 8.14 -24.55 -0.82
CA GLU A 366 7.89 -24.71 -2.27
C GLU A 366 6.53 -24.13 -2.68
N GLN A 367 5.50 -24.38 -1.88
CA GLN A 367 4.16 -23.79 -2.11
C GLN A 367 4.15 -22.27 -2.00
N ALA A 368 4.85 -21.70 -1.03
CA ALA A 368 5.00 -20.26 -0.86
C ALA A 368 5.68 -19.61 -2.07
N ILE A 369 6.80 -20.18 -2.54
CA ILE A 369 7.52 -19.69 -3.74
C ILE A 369 6.62 -19.77 -4.98
N LYS A 370 5.92 -20.88 -5.15
CA LYS A 370 4.97 -21.05 -6.27
C LYS A 370 3.90 -19.95 -6.23
N ARG A 371 3.32 -19.69 -5.06
CA ARG A 371 2.30 -18.65 -4.90
C ARG A 371 2.86 -17.25 -5.15
N ALA A 372 4.10 -16.94 -4.71
CA ALA A 372 4.74 -15.66 -4.97
C ALA A 372 4.88 -15.33 -6.47
N ASN A 373 5.01 -16.34 -7.32
CA ASN A 373 5.10 -16.17 -8.77
C ASN A 373 3.83 -15.58 -9.40
N ASP A 374 2.65 -15.76 -8.77
CA ASP A 374 1.41 -15.13 -9.22
C ASP A 374 1.48 -13.59 -9.16
N PHE A 375 2.37 -13.06 -8.34
CA PHE A 375 2.64 -11.64 -8.16
C PHE A 375 3.91 -11.18 -8.91
N ALA A 376 4.43 -11.98 -9.84
CA ALA A 376 5.58 -11.60 -10.63
C ALA A 376 5.33 -10.29 -11.40
N VAL A 377 6.34 -9.41 -11.47
CA VAL A 377 6.23 -8.10 -12.12
C VAL A 377 5.65 -8.23 -13.52
N ALA A 378 6.10 -9.21 -14.30
CA ALA A 378 5.62 -9.44 -15.68
C ALA A 378 4.12 -9.78 -15.73
N ALA A 379 3.62 -10.62 -14.80
CA ALA A 379 2.22 -11.00 -14.72
C ALA A 379 1.32 -9.81 -14.37
N ILE A 380 1.74 -9.00 -13.41
CA ILE A 380 0.98 -7.81 -12.99
C ILE A 380 1.05 -6.72 -14.06
N THR A 381 2.20 -6.50 -14.68
CA THR A 381 2.34 -5.51 -15.76
C THR A 381 1.48 -5.88 -16.97
N LYS A 382 1.31 -7.17 -17.27
CA LYS A 382 0.40 -7.61 -18.32
C LYS A 382 -1.04 -7.14 -18.06
N GLN A 383 -1.54 -7.26 -16.83
CA GLN A 383 -2.89 -6.78 -16.47
C GLN A 383 -3.01 -5.24 -16.62
N TRP A 384 -1.95 -4.50 -16.26
CA TRP A 384 -1.90 -3.05 -16.50
C TRP A 384 -1.97 -2.72 -17.98
N LYS A 385 -1.22 -3.45 -18.85
CA LYS A 385 -1.27 -3.24 -20.31
C LYS A 385 -2.66 -3.53 -20.85
N GLU A 386 -3.32 -4.62 -20.43
CA GLU A 386 -4.69 -4.93 -20.83
C GLU A 386 -5.66 -3.80 -20.44
N LEU A 387 -5.53 -3.24 -19.24
CA LEU A 387 -6.33 -2.10 -18.80
C LEU A 387 -6.02 -0.82 -19.59
N ILE A 388 -4.76 -0.56 -19.93
CA ILE A 388 -4.33 0.61 -20.70
C ILE A 388 -4.83 0.54 -22.15
N GLU A 389 -4.89 -0.65 -22.73
CA GLU A 389 -5.29 -0.87 -24.11
C GLU A 389 -6.82 -0.98 -24.31
N SER A 390 -7.58 -1.36 -23.28
CA SER A 390 -9.06 -1.38 -23.31
C SER A 390 -9.64 0.03 -23.35
#